data_5818d32bae2b9069c2e18f2de843a766
#
_entry.id   5818d32bae2b9069c2e18f2de843a766
#
_cell.length_a   1.000
_cell.length_b   1.000
_cell.length_c   1.000
_cell.angle_alpha   90.00
_cell.angle_beta   90.00
_cell.angle_gamma   90.00
#
_symmetry.space_group_name_H-M   'P 1'
#
loop_
_entity.id
_entity.type
_entity.pdbx_description
1 polymer ?
#
loop_
_entity_poly.entity_id
_entity_poly.type
_entity_poly.pdbx_seq_one_letter_code
_entity_poly.pdbx_strand_id
1 'polypeptide(L)'
;MDHALARSISWRRTVRLVAERPLTGVVLDAERIPSDVGLMPAVAELSERFPSLWLVLVARSGTDPWGLFRLGRAGLEGLVLTHLDELRSGVSRAIRTGFGRSTEALVTRAISAYLPAREVRAVRLALCGAQLGWTTDQLAERAGFSRAHFSARLKATGLPSTGHLLGWAKLLHAGRWLSDPGRTGESVSRQLGYSSGAAFRRALRNYTGATPMAIREAGGLEPVLDTFLGVCQFATSEPADVSVA
;
A
#
# COMPACT_ATOMS: atom_id res chain seq x y z
N MET A 1 -13.22 -0.56 8.93
CA MET A 1 -12.63 -1.03 7.66
C MET A 1 -12.78 -2.54 7.64
N ASP A 2 -13.58 -3.06 6.71
CA ASP A 2 -13.68 -4.49 6.50
C ASP A 2 -12.43 -4.97 5.77
N HIS A 3 -11.60 -5.72 6.48
CA HIS A 3 -10.42 -6.34 5.88
C HIS A 3 -10.84 -7.69 5.29
N ALA A 4 -10.66 -7.85 3.99
CA ALA A 4 -10.84 -9.15 3.36
C ALA A 4 -9.71 -10.09 3.81
N LEU A 5 -10.06 -11.13 4.56
CA LEU A 5 -9.13 -12.17 4.99
C LEU A 5 -9.14 -13.33 3.97
N ALA A 6 -7.97 -13.70 3.48
CA ALA A 6 -7.79 -14.92 2.69
C ALA A 6 -6.95 -15.92 3.51
N ARG A 7 -7.46 -17.13 3.70
CA ARG A 7 -6.74 -18.21 4.39
C ARG A 7 -6.11 -19.16 3.38
N SER A 8 -4.86 -19.51 3.60
CA SER A 8 -4.18 -20.57 2.83
C SER A 8 -3.61 -21.62 3.78
N ILE A 9 -3.65 -22.88 3.34
CA ILE A 9 -3.12 -24.04 4.05
C ILE A 9 -1.92 -24.67 3.32
N SER A 10 -1.50 -24.09 2.20
CA SER A 10 -0.41 -24.59 1.37
C SER A 10 0.51 -23.45 1.00
N TRP A 11 1.82 -23.65 1.11
CA TRP A 11 2.83 -22.63 0.80
C TRP A 11 2.71 -22.12 -0.65
N ARG A 12 2.63 -23.02 -1.62
CA ARG A 12 2.45 -22.66 -3.04
C ARG A 12 1.20 -21.80 -3.27
N ARG A 13 0.10 -22.12 -2.58
CA ARG A 13 -1.13 -21.33 -2.65
C ARG A 13 -0.96 -19.96 -1.98
N THR A 14 -0.22 -19.87 -0.88
CA THR A 14 0.08 -18.60 -0.21
C THR A 14 0.83 -17.67 -1.15
N VAL A 15 1.93 -18.11 -1.75
CA VAL A 15 2.73 -17.34 -2.71
C VAL A 15 1.89 -16.91 -3.92
N ARG A 16 1.05 -17.79 -4.46
CA ARG A 16 0.12 -17.45 -5.54
C ARG A 16 -0.90 -16.37 -5.13
N LEU A 17 -1.50 -16.50 -3.96
CA LEU A 17 -2.46 -15.52 -3.46
C LEU A 17 -1.82 -14.14 -3.30
N VAL A 18 -0.60 -14.08 -2.79
CA VAL A 18 0.16 -12.82 -2.67
C VAL A 18 0.43 -12.20 -4.04
N ALA A 19 0.81 -13.00 -5.03
CA ALA A 19 1.09 -12.52 -6.39
C ALA A 19 -0.16 -12.01 -7.13
N GLU A 20 -1.31 -12.66 -6.90
CA GLU A 20 -2.54 -12.42 -7.67
C GLU A 20 -3.52 -11.45 -7.00
N ARG A 21 -3.38 -11.20 -5.70
CA ARG A 21 -4.32 -10.36 -4.93
C ARG A 21 -3.62 -9.12 -4.36
N PRO A 22 -4.36 -8.01 -4.17
CA PRO A 22 -3.86 -6.77 -3.56
C PRO A 22 -3.73 -6.92 -2.04
N LEU A 23 -2.95 -7.91 -1.59
CA LEU A 23 -2.73 -8.12 -0.17
C LEU A 23 -1.75 -7.08 0.35
N THR A 24 -2.07 -6.50 1.50
CA THR A 24 -1.21 -5.53 2.19
C THR A 24 -0.21 -6.24 3.09
N GLY A 25 -0.59 -7.41 3.63
CA GLY A 25 0.28 -8.17 4.51
C GLY A 25 -0.09 -9.65 4.62
N VAL A 26 0.80 -10.41 5.21
CA VAL A 26 0.64 -11.84 5.49
C VAL A 26 0.95 -12.11 6.95
N VAL A 27 0.07 -12.85 7.61
CA VAL A 27 0.32 -13.44 8.92
C VAL A 27 0.71 -14.90 8.71
N LEU A 28 1.94 -15.22 9.03
CA LEU A 28 2.50 -16.56 8.97
C LEU A 28 2.34 -17.24 10.33
N ASP A 29 1.86 -18.47 10.31
CA ASP A 29 1.88 -19.35 11.48
C ASP A 29 3.12 -20.26 11.35
N ALA A 30 4.07 -20.09 12.27
CA ALA A 30 5.34 -20.80 12.25
C ALA A 30 5.17 -22.34 12.22
N GLU A 31 4.12 -22.85 12.88
CA GLU A 31 3.86 -24.30 12.96
C GLU A 31 3.22 -24.87 11.68
N ARG A 32 2.72 -24.00 10.79
CA ARG A 32 2.07 -24.39 9.55
C ARG A 32 2.93 -24.20 8.32
N ILE A 33 4.13 -23.66 8.48
CA ILE A 33 5.10 -23.64 7.38
C ILE A 33 5.65 -25.03 7.20
N PRO A 34 5.57 -25.59 5.98
CA PRO A 34 6.07 -26.95 5.74
C PRO A 34 7.56 -27.06 6.07
N SER A 35 7.96 -28.19 6.65
CA SER A 35 9.34 -28.44 7.07
C SER A 35 10.34 -28.45 5.91
N ASP A 36 9.88 -28.84 4.72
CA ASP A 36 10.66 -28.83 3.48
C ASP A 36 10.90 -27.42 2.93
N VAL A 37 10.04 -26.43 3.29
CA VAL A 37 10.23 -25.03 2.96
C VAL A 37 11.09 -24.33 4.01
N GLY A 38 10.80 -24.55 5.28
CA GLY A 38 11.47 -23.89 6.40
C GLY A 38 11.06 -22.43 6.61
N LEU A 39 11.13 -21.96 7.84
CA LEU A 39 10.65 -20.63 8.21
C LEU A 39 11.51 -19.49 7.60
N MET A 40 12.83 -19.62 7.68
CA MET A 40 13.74 -18.60 7.14
C MET A 40 13.62 -18.43 5.63
N PRO A 41 13.67 -19.51 4.81
CA PRO A 41 13.44 -19.39 3.38
C PRO A 41 12.07 -18.85 3.02
N ALA A 42 11.02 -19.21 3.78
CA ALA A 42 9.67 -18.71 3.55
C ALA A 42 9.58 -17.19 3.72
N VAL A 43 10.14 -16.65 4.81
CA VAL A 43 10.17 -15.20 5.05
C VAL A 43 11.02 -14.50 3.99
N ALA A 44 12.21 -15.02 3.67
CA ALA A 44 13.09 -14.45 2.65
C ALA A 44 12.42 -14.43 1.27
N GLU A 45 11.80 -15.53 0.84
CA GLU A 45 11.09 -15.61 -0.44
C GLU A 45 9.99 -14.54 -0.55
N LEU A 46 9.18 -14.37 0.50
CA LEU A 46 8.11 -13.37 0.47
C LEU A 46 8.66 -11.94 0.48
N SER A 47 9.67 -11.66 1.30
CA SER A 47 10.26 -10.32 1.40
C SER A 47 10.98 -9.90 0.12
N GLU A 48 11.73 -10.80 -0.51
CA GLU A 48 12.46 -10.53 -1.75
C GLU A 48 11.52 -10.38 -2.95
N ARG A 49 10.49 -11.22 -3.03
CA ARG A 49 9.54 -11.19 -4.15
C ARG A 49 8.46 -10.13 -4.01
N PHE A 50 8.14 -9.74 -2.79
CA PHE A 50 7.05 -8.81 -2.49
C PHE A 50 7.44 -7.79 -1.41
N PRO A 51 8.40 -6.89 -1.69
CA PRO A 51 8.86 -5.88 -0.75
C PRO A 51 7.76 -4.92 -0.25
N SER A 52 6.65 -4.83 -0.98
CA SER A 52 5.51 -4.02 -0.56
C SER A 52 4.66 -4.65 0.53
N LEU A 53 4.86 -5.96 0.78
CA LEU A 53 4.07 -6.75 1.71
C LEU A 53 4.67 -6.66 3.11
N TRP A 54 3.86 -6.41 4.12
CA TRP A 54 4.33 -6.56 5.49
C TRP A 54 4.11 -7.98 6.00
N LEU A 55 5.09 -8.52 6.75
CA LEU A 55 5.11 -9.89 7.23
C LEU A 55 5.05 -9.92 8.75
N VAL A 56 4.11 -10.68 9.28
CA VAL A 56 3.96 -10.97 10.71
C VAL A 56 4.06 -12.47 10.94
N LEU A 57 4.83 -12.86 11.94
CA LEU A 57 4.94 -14.24 12.39
C LEU A 57 4.14 -14.43 13.67
N VAL A 58 3.35 -15.47 13.72
CA VAL A 58 2.78 -16.05 14.93
C VAL A 58 3.60 -17.27 15.29
N ALA A 59 4.19 -17.29 16.49
CA ALA A 59 5.02 -18.38 16.97
C ALA A 59 4.74 -18.70 18.43
N ARG A 60 5.06 -19.92 18.87
CA ARG A 60 5.12 -20.26 20.29
C ARG A 60 6.42 -19.79 20.91
N SER A 61 6.42 -19.70 22.24
CA SER A 61 7.61 -19.47 23.04
C SER A 61 8.64 -20.59 22.86
N GLY A 62 9.91 -20.20 22.82
CA GLY A 62 11.01 -21.13 22.63
C GLY A 62 11.75 -20.96 21.30
N THR A 63 11.32 -20.01 20.47
CA THR A 63 12.07 -19.64 19.27
C THR A 63 13.39 -18.98 19.72
N ASP A 64 14.51 -19.53 19.22
CA ASP A 64 15.84 -18.99 19.46
C ASP A 64 15.90 -17.48 19.17
N PRO A 65 16.39 -16.64 20.13
CA PRO A 65 16.51 -15.19 19.93
C PRO A 65 17.32 -14.80 18.67
N TRP A 66 18.37 -15.56 18.37
CA TRP A 66 19.15 -15.36 17.15
C TRP A 66 18.37 -15.70 15.88
N GLY A 67 17.53 -16.73 15.94
CA GLY A 67 16.60 -17.05 14.86
C GLY A 67 15.61 -15.92 14.62
N LEU A 68 15.05 -15.33 15.67
CA LEU A 68 14.14 -14.17 15.57
C LEU A 68 14.86 -12.93 14.99
N PHE A 69 16.08 -12.65 15.44
CA PHE A 69 16.88 -11.56 14.90
C PHE A 69 17.16 -11.74 13.39
N ARG A 70 17.51 -12.96 12.97
CA ARG A 70 17.73 -13.27 11.55
C ARG A 70 16.44 -13.12 10.72
N LEU A 71 15.29 -13.54 11.26
CA LEU A 71 13.98 -13.34 10.61
C LEU A 71 13.65 -11.86 10.43
N GLY A 72 13.93 -11.01 11.42
CA GLY A 72 13.79 -9.56 11.30
C GLY A 72 14.67 -8.98 10.19
N ARG A 73 15.92 -9.45 10.07
CA ARG A 73 16.80 -9.05 8.97
C ARG A 73 16.34 -9.55 7.60
N ALA A 74 15.65 -10.68 7.56
CA ALA A 74 15.08 -11.24 6.33
C ALA A 74 13.76 -10.55 5.90
N GLY A 75 13.28 -9.56 6.67
CA GLY A 75 12.09 -8.79 6.33
C GLY A 75 10.85 -9.08 7.15
N LEU A 76 10.96 -9.85 8.24
CA LEU A 76 9.88 -10.01 9.19
C LEU A 76 9.68 -8.71 9.97
N GLU A 77 8.46 -8.17 9.95
CA GLU A 77 8.17 -6.85 10.54
C GLU A 77 7.40 -6.92 11.86
N GLY A 78 6.81 -8.05 12.15
CA GLY A 78 6.06 -8.24 13.38
C GLY A 78 6.12 -9.67 13.90
N LEU A 79 6.14 -9.80 15.22
CA LEU A 79 6.12 -11.07 15.93
C LEU A 79 4.99 -11.07 16.97
N VAL A 80 4.22 -12.13 16.99
CA VAL A 80 3.20 -12.42 18.00
C VAL A 80 3.56 -13.75 18.67
N LEU A 81 3.87 -13.70 19.95
CA LEU A 81 4.17 -14.88 20.75
C LEU A 81 2.90 -15.33 21.49
N THR A 82 2.37 -16.49 21.11
CA THR A 82 1.03 -16.95 21.55
C THR A 82 0.86 -17.18 23.05
N HIS A 83 1.95 -17.23 23.79
CA HIS A 83 1.93 -17.40 25.26
C HIS A 83 2.14 -16.08 26.02
N LEU A 84 2.69 -15.04 25.37
CA LEU A 84 2.90 -13.72 25.97
C LEU A 84 1.83 -12.72 25.54
N ASP A 85 1.29 -12.89 24.34
CA ASP A 85 0.26 -12.05 23.79
C ASP A 85 -1.09 -12.81 23.76
N GLU A 86 -2.16 -12.12 24.09
CA GLU A 86 -3.46 -12.59 23.65
C GLU A 86 -3.45 -12.57 22.10
N LEU A 87 -3.61 -13.74 21.46
CA LEU A 87 -3.43 -13.90 20.01
C LEU A 87 -4.20 -12.85 19.21
N ARG A 88 -5.45 -12.57 19.60
CA ARG A 88 -6.31 -11.60 18.90
C ARG A 88 -5.77 -10.17 19.02
N SER A 89 -5.36 -9.76 20.21
CA SER A 89 -4.82 -8.41 20.46
C SER A 89 -3.43 -8.23 19.85
N GLY A 90 -2.57 -9.26 19.94
CA GLY A 90 -1.24 -9.29 19.34
C GLY A 90 -1.30 -9.16 17.81
N VAL A 91 -2.12 -9.99 17.15
CA VAL A 91 -2.34 -9.92 15.69
C VAL A 91 -2.97 -8.58 15.30
N SER A 92 -3.97 -8.09 16.03
CA SER A 92 -4.58 -6.79 15.74
C SER A 92 -3.59 -5.63 15.88
N ARG A 93 -2.68 -5.69 16.84
CA ARG A 93 -1.60 -4.71 17.03
C ARG A 93 -0.61 -4.75 15.86
N ALA A 94 -0.14 -5.94 15.49
CA ALA A 94 0.77 -6.15 14.37
C ALA A 94 0.17 -5.66 13.05
N ILE A 95 -1.12 -5.94 12.81
CA ILE A 95 -1.87 -5.42 11.66
C ILE A 95 -1.86 -3.89 11.66
N ARG A 96 -2.18 -3.23 12.76
CA ARG A 96 -2.17 -1.76 12.84
C ARG A 96 -0.79 -1.16 12.57
N THR A 97 0.27 -1.78 13.07
CA THR A 97 1.65 -1.35 12.83
C THR A 97 2.03 -1.51 11.34
N GLY A 98 1.68 -2.64 10.74
CA GLY A 98 1.94 -2.90 9.31
C GLY A 98 1.20 -1.93 8.38
N PHE A 99 0.03 -1.42 8.78
CA PHE A 99 -0.67 -0.39 8.01
C PHE A 99 0.13 0.91 7.84
N GLY A 100 1.06 1.22 8.77
CA GLY A 100 1.95 2.37 8.64
C GLY A 100 2.85 2.35 7.41
N ARG A 101 3.02 1.19 6.78
CA ARG A 101 3.78 0.98 5.53
C ARG A 101 2.90 0.83 4.30
N SER A 102 1.60 0.93 4.44
CA SER A 102 0.67 0.90 3.30
C SER A 102 0.92 2.08 2.35
N THR A 103 0.54 1.93 1.09
CA THR A 103 0.54 3.04 0.12
C THR A 103 -0.17 4.27 0.70
N GLU A 104 -1.30 4.04 1.37
CA GLU A 104 -2.09 5.09 2.03
C GLU A 104 -1.27 5.87 3.06
N ALA A 105 -0.54 5.18 3.93
CA ALA A 105 0.27 5.82 4.97
C ALA A 105 1.47 6.57 4.39
N LEU A 106 2.15 6.00 3.40
CA LEU A 106 3.30 6.62 2.74
C LEU A 106 2.89 7.90 2.01
N VAL A 107 1.84 7.83 1.19
CA VAL A 107 1.32 9.00 0.46
C VAL A 107 0.79 10.06 1.43
N THR A 108 0.03 9.65 2.45
CA THR A 108 -0.51 10.57 3.46
C THR A 108 0.62 11.33 4.17
N ARG A 109 1.68 10.65 4.55
CA ARG A 109 2.85 11.27 5.18
C ARG A 109 3.48 12.32 4.26
N ALA A 110 3.67 11.98 2.98
CA ALA A 110 4.28 12.88 2.01
C ALA A 110 3.46 14.16 1.79
N ILE A 111 2.12 14.04 1.69
CA ILE A 111 1.25 15.19 1.42
C ILE A 111 0.90 16.01 2.67
N SER A 112 1.09 15.47 3.88
CA SER A 112 0.72 16.13 5.14
C SER A 112 1.52 17.43 5.40
N ALA A 113 2.68 17.58 4.77
CA ALA A 113 3.47 18.81 4.83
C ALA A 113 2.88 19.95 3.99
N TYR A 114 2.03 19.64 3.01
CA TYR A 114 1.51 20.60 2.01
C TYR A 114 0.01 20.87 2.13
N LEU A 115 -0.73 19.97 2.79
CA LEU A 115 -2.19 19.99 2.79
C LEU A 115 -2.75 20.03 4.21
N PRO A 116 -3.84 20.79 4.44
CA PRO A 116 -4.62 20.72 5.68
C PRO A 116 -5.18 19.31 5.89
N ALA A 117 -5.40 18.94 7.16
CA ALA A 117 -5.85 17.59 7.55
C ALA A 117 -7.12 17.10 6.83
N ARG A 118 -8.00 18.02 6.45
CA ARG A 118 -9.24 17.70 5.74
C ARG A 118 -8.98 17.21 4.30
N GLU A 119 -8.05 17.85 3.62
CA GLU A 119 -7.64 17.52 2.26
C GLU A 119 -6.78 16.26 2.23
N VAL A 120 -5.91 16.06 3.20
CA VAL A 120 -5.21 14.79 3.46
C VAL A 120 -6.22 13.64 3.60
N ARG A 121 -7.32 13.87 4.34
CA ARG A 121 -8.40 12.88 4.47
C ARG A 121 -9.08 12.57 3.12
N ALA A 122 -9.25 13.56 2.25
CA ALA A 122 -9.81 13.35 0.91
C ALA A 122 -8.92 12.46 0.04
N VAL A 123 -7.60 12.69 0.06
CA VAL A 123 -6.63 11.82 -0.64
C VAL A 123 -6.64 10.40 -0.07
N ARG A 124 -6.66 10.24 1.26
CA ARG A 124 -6.79 8.92 1.89
C ARG A 124 -8.05 8.19 1.43
N LEU A 125 -9.16 8.89 1.35
CA LEU A 125 -10.42 8.33 0.89
C LEU A 125 -10.33 7.87 -0.58
N ALA A 126 -9.65 8.64 -1.44
CA ALA A 126 -9.40 8.27 -2.83
C ALA A 126 -8.51 7.03 -2.95
N LEU A 127 -7.45 6.93 -2.13
CA LEU A 127 -6.59 5.73 -2.08
C LEU A 127 -7.37 4.49 -1.66
N CYS A 128 -8.18 4.58 -0.62
CA CYS A 128 -9.08 3.51 -0.19
C CYS A 128 -10.06 3.12 -1.32
N GLY A 129 -10.69 4.13 -1.94
CA GLY A 129 -11.65 3.94 -3.03
C GLY A 129 -11.04 3.28 -4.27
N ALA A 130 -9.79 3.60 -4.58
CA ALA A 130 -9.07 3.00 -5.70
C ALA A 130 -8.88 1.48 -5.53
N GLN A 131 -8.60 1.00 -4.32
CA GLN A 131 -8.52 -0.44 -4.02
C GLN A 131 -9.88 -1.13 -4.03
N LEU A 132 -10.93 -0.43 -3.63
CA LEU A 132 -12.29 -0.95 -3.57
C LEU A 132 -13.06 -0.81 -4.89
N GLY A 133 -12.44 -0.24 -5.92
CA GLY A 133 -13.06 -0.07 -7.23
C GLY A 133 -14.17 0.97 -7.25
N TRP A 134 -14.15 1.99 -6.37
CA TRP A 134 -15.19 3.02 -6.33
C TRP A 134 -15.21 3.86 -7.60
N THR A 135 -16.42 4.32 -7.93
CA THR A 135 -16.62 5.36 -8.94
C THR A 135 -16.33 6.76 -8.36
N THR A 136 -16.24 7.74 -9.24
CA THR A 136 -16.09 9.15 -8.83
C THR A 136 -17.27 9.65 -7.99
N ASP A 137 -18.48 9.17 -8.28
CA ASP A 137 -19.69 9.56 -7.55
C ASP A 137 -19.69 8.95 -6.14
N GLN A 138 -19.33 7.68 -6.01
CA GLN A 138 -19.16 7.02 -4.71
C GLN A 138 -18.06 7.68 -3.86
N LEU A 139 -16.96 8.11 -4.48
CA LEU A 139 -15.91 8.84 -3.76
C LEU A 139 -16.41 10.18 -3.22
N ALA A 140 -17.14 10.94 -4.04
CA ALA A 140 -17.70 12.23 -3.64
C ALA A 140 -18.76 12.08 -2.54
N GLU A 141 -19.67 11.12 -2.68
CA GLU A 141 -20.69 10.78 -1.69
C GLU A 141 -20.07 10.44 -0.33
N ARG A 142 -19.05 9.59 -0.32
CA ARG A 142 -18.33 9.22 0.92
C ARG A 142 -17.54 10.37 1.53
N ALA A 143 -17.15 11.37 0.72
CA ALA A 143 -16.59 12.61 1.20
C ALA A 143 -17.64 13.59 1.73
N GLY A 144 -18.93 13.29 1.58
CA GLY A 144 -20.06 14.13 2.02
C GLY A 144 -20.40 15.26 1.04
N PHE A 145 -20.12 15.09 -0.25
CA PHE A 145 -20.34 16.13 -1.27
C PHE A 145 -20.98 15.56 -2.54
N SER A 146 -21.59 16.44 -3.34
CA SER A 146 -21.83 16.14 -4.75
C SER A 146 -20.49 16.09 -5.51
N ARG A 147 -20.44 15.35 -6.62
CA ARG A 147 -19.23 15.23 -7.44
C ARG A 147 -18.67 16.59 -7.92
N ALA A 148 -19.57 17.50 -8.34
CA ALA A 148 -19.17 18.83 -8.81
C ALA A 148 -18.56 19.67 -7.67
N HIS A 149 -19.21 19.68 -6.51
CA HIS A 149 -18.75 20.41 -5.33
C HIS A 149 -17.42 19.83 -4.81
N PHE A 150 -17.30 18.50 -4.74
CA PHE A 150 -16.06 17.86 -4.32
C PHE A 150 -14.89 18.19 -5.26
N SER A 151 -15.12 18.13 -6.58
CA SER A 151 -14.12 18.50 -7.59
C SER A 151 -13.69 19.96 -7.48
N ALA A 152 -14.63 20.88 -7.30
CA ALA A 152 -14.32 22.31 -7.12
C ALA A 152 -13.48 22.55 -5.87
N ARG A 153 -13.86 21.88 -4.77
CA ARG A 153 -13.13 21.96 -3.50
C ARG A 153 -11.69 21.42 -3.60
N LEU A 154 -11.49 20.27 -4.23
CA LEU A 154 -10.15 19.70 -4.45
C LEU A 154 -9.27 20.67 -5.24
N LYS A 155 -9.81 21.23 -6.32
CA LYS A 155 -9.09 22.21 -7.15
C LYS A 155 -8.72 23.47 -6.37
N ALA A 156 -9.60 23.96 -5.49
CA ALA A 156 -9.34 25.13 -4.65
C ALA A 156 -8.16 24.93 -3.68
N THR A 157 -7.78 23.70 -3.39
CA THR A 157 -6.62 23.34 -2.54
C THR A 157 -5.43 22.83 -3.34
N GLY A 158 -5.43 23.00 -4.67
CA GLY A 158 -4.35 22.57 -5.55
C GLY A 158 -4.35 21.08 -5.87
N LEU A 159 -5.37 20.34 -5.45
CA LEU A 159 -5.50 18.94 -5.78
C LEU A 159 -6.19 18.72 -7.14
N PRO A 160 -5.91 17.60 -7.83
CA PRO A 160 -6.62 17.22 -9.05
C PRO A 160 -8.13 17.06 -8.82
N SER A 161 -8.92 17.18 -9.89
CA SER A 161 -10.38 16.90 -9.83
C SER A 161 -10.66 15.47 -9.34
N THR A 162 -11.87 15.21 -8.85
CA THR A 162 -12.28 13.91 -8.27
C THR A 162 -11.89 12.72 -9.16
N GLY A 163 -12.12 12.81 -10.48
CA GLY A 163 -11.78 11.74 -11.42
C GLY A 163 -10.27 11.54 -11.58
N HIS A 164 -9.53 12.63 -11.70
CA HIS A 164 -8.07 12.58 -11.79
C HIS A 164 -7.43 12.11 -10.48
N LEU A 165 -7.96 12.54 -9.32
CA LEU A 165 -7.49 12.09 -8.01
C LEU A 165 -7.66 10.57 -7.84
N LEU A 166 -8.82 10.04 -8.24
CA LEU A 166 -9.04 8.58 -8.20
C LEU A 166 -8.12 7.83 -9.18
N GLY A 167 -7.85 8.42 -10.36
CA GLY A 167 -6.85 7.92 -11.31
C GLY A 167 -5.45 7.89 -10.68
N TRP A 168 -5.01 8.98 -10.07
CA TRP A 168 -3.73 9.04 -9.35
C TRP A 168 -3.66 8.02 -8.21
N ALA A 169 -4.73 7.89 -7.43
CA ALA A 169 -4.79 6.91 -6.34
C ALA A 169 -4.56 5.47 -6.84
N LYS A 170 -5.13 5.10 -8.00
CA LYS A 170 -4.85 3.80 -8.65
C LYS A 170 -3.37 3.67 -9.04
N LEU A 171 -2.78 4.72 -9.60
CA LEU A 171 -1.39 4.67 -10.05
C LEU A 171 -0.37 4.70 -8.91
N LEU A 172 -0.67 5.34 -7.79
CA LEU A 172 0.12 5.28 -6.57
C LEU A 172 0.15 3.84 -6.00
N HIS A 173 -0.99 3.14 -6.00
CA HIS A 173 -1.01 1.71 -5.69
C HIS A 173 -0.24 0.89 -6.72
N ALA A 174 -0.39 1.21 -8.01
CA ALA A 174 0.37 0.54 -9.06
C ALA A 174 1.87 0.68 -8.86
N GLY A 175 2.35 1.89 -8.57
CA GLY A 175 3.76 2.15 -8.28
C GLY A 175 4.27 1.26 -7.15
N ARG A 176 3.55 1.22 -6.04
CA ARG A 176 3.91 0.36 -4.89
C ARG A 176 3.98 -1.12 -5.25
N TRP A 177 3.02 -1.62 -6.04
CA TRP A 177 2.99 -3.05 -6.42
C TRP A 177 3.94 -3.39 -7.57
N LEU A 178 4.27 -2.44 -8.42
CA LEU A 178 5.27 -2.64 -9.48
C LEU A 178 6.69 -2.79 -8.90
N SER A 179 6.97 -2.29 -7.70
CA SER A 179 8.25 -2.55 -7.03
C SER A 179 8.43 -4.02 -6.61
N ASP A 180 7.33 -4.80 -6.56
CA ASP A 180 7.40 -6.22 -6.21
C ASP A 180 7.84 -7.06 -7.44
N PRO A 181 9.02 -7.71 -7.42
CA PRO A 181 9.47 -8.56 -8.52
C PRO A 181 8.51 -9.70 -8.85
N GLY A 182 7.81 -10.21 -7.83
CA GLY A 182 6.84 -11.29 -7.97
C GLY A 182 5.52 -10.89 -8.64
N ARG A 183 5.30 -9.59 -8.94
CA ARG A 183 4.07 -9.11 -9.58
C ARG A 183 4.34 -8.69 -11.03
N THR A 184 3.42 -9.04 -11.93
CA THR A 184 3.45 -8.59 -13.31
C THR A 184 2.60 -7.34 -13.49
N GLY A 185 2.91 -6.51 -14.49
CA GLY A 185 2.06 -5.37 -14.87
C GLY A 185 0.62 -5.79 -15.21
N GLU A 186 0.43 -7.01 -15.73
CA GLU A 186 -0.89 -7.58 -16.00
C GLU A 186 -1.65 -7.90 -14.70
N SER A 187 -0.97 -8.47 -13.70
CA SER A 187 -1.58 -8.73 -12.41
C SER A 187 -1.97 -7.42 -11.70
N VAL A 188 -1.11 -6.40 -11.74
CA VAL A 188 -1.38 -5.06 -11.18
C VAL A 188 -2.57 -4.40 -11.88
N SER A 189 -2.62 -4.45 -13.22
CA SER A 189 -3.73 -3.94 -14.03
C SER A 189 -5.07 -4.53 -13.58
N ARG A 190 -5.12 -5.84 -13.44
CA ARG A 190 -6.33 -6.58 -13.05
C ARG A 190 -6.77 -6.22 -11.63
N GLN A 191 -5.81 -6.13 -10.69
CA GLN A 191 -6.08 -5.78 -9.30
C GLN A 191 -6.66 -4.36 -9.15
N LEU A 192 -6.28 -3.43 -10.02
CA LEU A 192 -6.77 -2.05 -10.02
C LEU A 192 -8.05 -1.87 -10.86
N GLY A 193 -8.60 -2.96 -11.39
CA GLY A 193 -9.87 -2.93 -12.15
C GLY A 193 -9.75 -2.25 -13.51
N TYR A 194 -8.58 -2.29 -14.15
CA TYR A 194 -8.46 -1.88 -15.55
C TYR A 194 -9.02 -2.98 -16.48
N SER A 195 -9.66 -2.56 -17.55
CA SER A 195 -10.26 -3.48 -18.54
C SER A 195 -9.22 -4.33 -19.28
N SER A 196 -7.97 -3.88 -19.35
CA SER A 196 -6.85 -4.60 -19.95
C SER A 196 -5.50 -4.03 -19.51
N GLY A 197 -4.43 -4.82 -19.66
CA GLY A 197 -3.07 -4.33 -19.48
C GLY A 197 -2.70 -3.17 -20.41
N ALA A 198 -3.30 -3.10 -21.61
CA ALA A 198 -3.12 -1.98 -22.52
C ALA A 198 -3.75 -0.70 -21.98
N ALA A 199 -4.97 -0.78 -21.41
CA ALA A 199 -5.63 0.36 -20.77
C ALA A 199 -4.82 0.88 -19.57
N PHE A 200 -4.29 -0.03 -18.75
CA PHE A 200 -3.41 0.32 -17.65
C PHE A 200 -2.13 1.02 -18.12
N ARG A 201 -1.41 0.46 -19.11
CA ARG A 201 -0.18 1.06 -19.64
C ARG A 201 -0.44 2.44 -20.22
N ARG A 202 -1.57 2.64 -20.91
CA ARG A 202 -1.98 3.94 -21.44
C ARG A 202 -2.24 4.94 -20.30
N ALA A 203 -3.00 4.54 -19.29
CA ALA A 203 -3.26 5.39 -18.13
C ALA A 203 -1.95 5.78 -17.43
N LEU A 204 -1.07 4.82 -17.14
CA LEU A 204 0.20 5.09 -16.49
C LEU A 204 1.03 6.09 -17.30
N ARG A 205 1.15 5.89 -18.62
CA ARG A 205 1.90 6.80 -19.49
C ARG A 205 1.27 8.20 -19.56
N ASN A 206 -0.05 8.30 -19.61
CA ASN A 206 -0.74 9.59 -19.65
C ASN A 206 -0.54 10.41 -18.36
N TYR A 207 -0.44 9.76 -17.22
CA TYR A 207 -0.28 10.43 -15.93
C TYR A 207 1.18 10.67 -15.56
N THR A 208 2.08 9.73 -15.86
CA THR A 208 3.48 9.77 -15.39
C THR A 208 4.51 9.92 -16.51
N GLY A 209 4.12 9.82 -17.77
CA GLY A 209 5.04 9.77 -18.90
C GLY A 209 5.81 8.43 -19.02
N ALA A 210 5.68 7.53 -18.04
CA ALA A 210 6.52 6.35 -17.92
C ALA A 210 5.78 5.04 -18.25
N THR A 211 6.56 3.98 -18.50
CA THR A 211 6.06 2.61 -18.66
C THR A 211 6.08 1.87 -17.32
N PRO A 212 5.33 0.77 -17.15
CA PRO A 212 5.41 -0.05 -15.93
C PRO A 212 6.83 -0.55 -15.62
N MET A 213 7.62 -0.83 -16.64
CA MET A 213 9.01 -1.26 -16.48
C MET A 213 9.87 -0.11 -15.94
N ALA A 214 9.78 1.07 -16.54
CA ALA A 214 10.50 2.26 -16.09
C ALA A 214 10.14 2.64 -14.65
N ILE A 215 8.85 2.57 -14.28
CA ILE A 215 8.41 2.79 -12.89
C ILE A 215 9.05 1.79 -11.94
N ARG A 216 9.09 0.50 -12.31
CA ARG A 216 9.73 -0.54 -11.50
C ARG A 216 11.22 -0.25 -11.28
N GLU A 217 11.94 0.04 -12.35
CA GLU A 217 13.38 0.32 -12.34
C GLU A 217 13.73 1.57 -11.55
N ALA A 218 12.85 2.57 -11.55
CA ALA A 218 13.01 3.81 -10.80
C ALA A 218 12.56 3.72 -9.32
N GLY A 219 12.22 2.51 -8.79
CA GLY A 219 11.86 2.34 -7.37
C GLY A 219 10.36 2.26 -7.08
N GLY A 220 9.52 2.22 -8.10
CA GLY A 220 8.09 1.91 -7.97
C GLY A 220 7.23 3.07 -7.49
N LEU A 221 6.97 3.20 -6.19
CA LEU A 221 6.07 4.23 -5.66
C LEU A 221 6.62 5.65 -5.80
N GLU A 222 7.90 5.84 -5.49
CA GLU A 222 8.53 7.17 -5.42
C GLU A 222 8.36 7.99 -6.69
N PRO A 223 8.73 7.52 -7.89
CA PRO A 223 8.58 8.32 -9.11
C PRO A 223 7.13 8.66 -9.45
N VAL A 224 6.18 7.79 -9.07
CA VAL A 224 4.74 8.08 -9.25
C VAL A 224 4.29 9.14 -8.26
N LEU A 225 4.77 9.09 -7.02
CA LEU A 225 4.46 10.06 -5.98
C LEU A 225 5.04 11.44 -6.31
N ASP A 226 6.28 11.49 -6.75
CA ASP A 226 6.93 12.75 -7.16
C ASP A 226 6.18 13.41 -8.33
N THR A 227 5.77 12.61 -9.33
CA THR A 227 4.96 13.12 -10.43
C THR A 227 3.60 13.61 -9.95
N PHE A 228 2.96 12.89 -9.03
CA PHE A 228 1.68 13.32 -8.43
C PHE A 228 1.85 14.64 -7.67
N LEU A 229 2.89 14.77 -6.84
CA LEU A 229 3.18 16.00 -6.11
C LEU A 229 3.46 17.17 -7.06
N GLY A 230 4.18 16.94 -8.14
CA GLY A 230 4.48 17.94 -9.16
C GLY A 230 3.24 18.43 -9.93
N VAL A 231 2.19 17.60 -10.05
CA VAL A 231 0.91 18.00 -10.66
C VAL A 231 0.03 18.78 -9.68
N CYS A 232 0.22 18.57 -8.38
CA CYS A 232 -0.52 19.30 -7.35
C CYS A 232 0.01 20.72 -7.26
N GLN A 233 -0.88 21.70 -7.37
CA GLN A 233 -0.57 23.12 -7.24
C GLN A 233 -0.77 23.55 -5.78
N PHE A 234 0.01 23.00 -4.87
CA PHE A 234 -0.05 23.39 -3.48
C PHE A 234 0.35 24.87 -3.35
N ALA A 235 -0.45 25.66 -2.63
CA ALA A 235 -0.03 26.98 -2.24
C ALA A 235 1.26 26.84 -1.44
N THR A 236 2.32 27.47 -1.91
CA THR A 236 3.60 27.54 -1.20
C THR A 236 3.33 28.27 0.11
N SER A 237 3.06 27.56 1.19
CA SER A 237 3.16 28.14 2.52
C SER A 237 4.65 28.40 2.71
N GLU A 238 5.06 29.66 2.62
CA GLU A 238 6.35 30.06 3.17
C GLU A 238 6.46 29.46 4.58
N PRO A 239 7.58 28.83 4.91
CA PRO A 239 7.77 28.37 6.28
C PRO A 239 7.59 29.58 7.19
N ALA A 240 6.63 29.49 8.11
CA ALA A 240 6.43 30.52 9.12
C ALA A 240 7.77 30.70 9.81
N ASP A 241 8.33 31.88 9.63
CA ASP A 241 9.56 32.32 10.26
C ASP A 241 9.36 32.19 11.79
N VAL A 242 9.88 31.14 12.36
CA VAL A 242 9.90 30.97 13.81
C VAL A 242 10.97 31.92 14.32
N SER A 243 10.60 33.17 14.44
CA SER A 243 11.38 34.16 15.19
C SER A 243 11.40 33.70 16.65
N VAL A 244 12.51 33.10 17.03
CA VAL A 244 12.84 32.80 18.42
C VAL A 244 13.19 34.13 19.06
N ALA A 245 12.30 34.61 19.89
CA ALA A 245 12.55 35.69 20.84
C ALA A 245 12.92 35.11 22.19
#